data_68d46d02fb4285f9fa1baeef71b352ff
#
_entry.id   68d46d02fb4285f9fa1baeef71b352ff
#
_cell.length_a   1.000
_cell.length_b   1.000
_cell.length_c   1.000
_cell.angle_alpha   90.00
_cell.angle_beta   90.00
_cell.angle_gamma   90.00
#
_symmetry.space_group_name_H-M   'P 1'
#
loop_
_entity.id
_entity.type
_entity.pdbx_description
1 polymer ?
#
loop_
_entity_poly.entity_id
_entity_poly.type
_entity_poly.pdbx_seq_one_letter_code
_entity_poly.pdbx_strand_id
1 'polypeptide(L)'
;TLADAHVNSITLFSCGHHGNLYYDSKMFPEMVHPHLAHRDLLREQAEACRKRGIQVNLYTTIRWNKRIADMHPEWICIDENGALQDYKGKGYFEAGFYKNLCVNTPYRDFLKKQFGEVLETIPGDGVWYDAAFMNECCCPSCQKLMREKGLNPAKKEDRQEFARWTYYDMVEDLTAFAKKYNPDFHVCYNKGHVGYLDKPVIKDYSYFSFESLPGVEWGYLDFPVSAKYMRNFGKECLGLTSRFHTEWGDFHAFRNEAAMEYEVFSMLSHGCKCTIGDQMDYWGKLNKDMYQQIGRVYKSVEEKEPWCENAKPVSEIGVFTAEEFYATGVAGQIPGASEGVARLLMEYGYQFDFIDSTSDFGKYRLLILPDVIPVDEILGRKLSAYINAGGKLLASYQSGLDKDHQKFMISELAVKYLGDAPYSPDFIWPKEHLAKGLADAEHVMYDKGTLVEATDEAQFVQKVIPPVFN
;
A
#
# COMPACT_ATOMS: atom_id res chain seq x y z
N THR A 1 -19.96 24.09 -1.90
CA THR A 1 -20.13 22.62 -2.07
C THR A 1 -19.18 21.86 -1.17
N LEU A 2 -17.83 22.06 -1.27
CA LEU A 2 -16.87 21.32 -0.44
C LEU A 2 -17.06 21.59 1.06
N ALA A 3 -17.15 22.85 1.47
CA ALA A 3 -17.40 23.23 2.86
C ALA A 3 -18.74 22.69 3.38
N ASP A 4 -19.79 22.72 2.56
CA ASP A 4 -21.12 22.16 2.91
C ASP A 4 -21.07 20.63 3.04
N ALA A 5 -20.08 19.99 2.42
CA ALA A 5 -19.80 18.54 2.52
C ALA A 5 -18.79 18.21 3.62
N HIS A 6 -18.52 19.12 4.56
CA HIS A 6 -17.59 18.94 5.69
C HIS A 6 -16.13 18.60 5.29
N VAL A 7 -15.71 19.02 4.08
CA VAL A 7 -14.33 18.82 3.61
C VAL A 7 -13.41 19.83 4.29
N ASN A 8 -12.37 19.36 4.97
CA ASN A 8 -11.36 20.21 5.64
C ASN A 8 -9.98 20.18 4.97
N SER A 9 -9.75 19.24 4.05
CA SER A 9 -8.53 19.16 3.23
C SER A 9 -8.87 18.66 1.84
N ILE A 10 -8.15 19.14 0.83
CA ILE A 10 -8.33 18.73 -0.58
C ILE A 10 -6.97 18.59 -1.28
N THR A 11 -6.89 17.67 -2.21
CA THR A 11 -5.79 17.55 -3.17
C THR A 11 -6.25 18.11 -4.52
N LEU A 12 -5.59 19.16 -5.01
CA LEU A 12 -5.90 19.83 -6.26
C LEU A 12 -4.87 19.52 -7.34
N PHE A 13 -5.36 19.20 -8.52
CA PHE A 13 -4.53 18.75 -9.63
C PHE A 13 -3.86 19.90 -10.36
N SER A 14 -2.51 19.92 -10.38
CA SER A 14 -1.74 20.79 -11.28
C SER A 14 -1.71 20.25 -12.71
N CYS A 15 -1.67 18.92 -12.84
CA CYS A 15 -1.77 18.19 -14.10
C CYS A 15 -2.41 16.82 -13.87
N GLY A 16 -2.94 16.21 -14.91
CA GLY A 16 -3.39 14.81 -14.91
C GLY A 16 -2.46 13.91 -15.71
N HIS A 17 -2.76 12.61 -15.78
CA HIS A 17 -1.97 11.60 -16.49
C HIS A 17 -1.92 11.84 -18.03
N HIS A 18 -2.86 12.61 -18.57
CA HIS A 18 -2.81 13.06 -19.97
C HIS A 18 -1.72 14.08 -20.26
N GLY A 19 -1.17 14.74 -19.21
CA GLY A 19 -0.12 15.75 -19.32
C GLY A 19 -0.61 17.17 -19.59
N ASN A 20 -1.92 17.43 -19.45
CA ASN A 20 -2.47 18.80 -19.53
C ASN A 20 -2.35 19.50 -18.19
N LEU A 21 -1.98 20.78 -18.21
CA LEU A 21 -1.87 21.64 -17.04
C LEU A 21 -3.20 22.36 -16.79
N TYR A 22 -3.55 22.52 -15.53
CA TYR A 22 -4.80 23.17 -15.08
C TYR A 22 -4.55 24.53 -14.42
N TYR A 23 -3.42 25.18 -14.76
CA TYR A 23 -3.05 26.54 -14.35
C TYR A 23 -2.43 27.30 -15.53
N ASP A 24 -2.36 28.62 -15.44
CA ASP A 24 -1.79 29.46 -16.48
C ASP A 24 -0.25 29.44 -16.46
N SER A 25 0.32 28.30 -16.89
CA SER A 25 1.77 28.12 -16.95
C SER A 25 2.41 29.13 -17.87
N LYS A 26 3.47 29.79 -17.38
CA LYS A 26 4.32 30.68 -18.17
C LYS A 26 5.51 29.94 -18.78
N MET A 27 5.94 28.85 -18.15
CA MET A 27 7.07 28.05 -18.65
C MET A 27 6.62 27.07 -19.73
N PHE A 28 5.39 26.54 -19.66
CA PHE A 28 4.84 25.52 -20.56
C PHE A 28 3.44 25.90 -21.07
N PRO A 29 3.27 27.07 -21.72
CA PRO A 29 1.95 27.57 -22.12
C PRO A 29 1.24 26.67 -23.11
N GLU A 30 1.99 25.90 -23.92
CA GLU A 30 1.47 24.91 -24.86
C GLU A 30 0.88 23.69 -24.17
N MET A 31 1.27 23.39 -22.94
CA MET A 31 0.74 22.27 -22.16
C MET A 31 -0.53 22.61 -21.38
N VAL A 32 -0.91 23.88 -21.30
CA VAL A 32 -2.14 24.29 -20.64
C VAL A 32 -3.33 23.66 -21.39
N HIS A 33 -4.28 23.10 -20.61
CA HIS A 33 -5.43 22.43 -21.17
C HIS A 33 -6.23 23.38 -22.11
N PRO A 34 -6.44 23.03 -23.39
CA PRO A 34 -6.95 23.98 -24.40
C PRO A 34 -8.39 24.45 -24.16
N HIS A 35 -9.14 23.69 -23.36
CA HIS A 35 -10.56 23.97 -23.10
C HIS A 35 -10.83 24.50 -21.67
N LEU A 36 -9.80 25.02 -20.96
CA LEU A 36 -10.03 25.69 -19.68
C LEU A 36 -10.79 26.99 -19.90
N ALA A 37 -11.98 27.09 -19.33
CA ALA A 37 -12.75 28.34 -19.31
C ALA A 37 -12.05 29.41 -18.45
N HIS A 38 -11.44 28.99 -17.35
CA HIS A 38 -10.60 29.79 -16.46
C HIS A 38 -9.17 29.27 -16.55
N ARG A 39 -8.30 30.05 -17.18
CA ARG A 39 -6.91 29.62 -17.44
C ARG A 39 -6.12 29.31 -16.17
N ASP A 40 -6.39 30.01 -15.07
CA ASP A 40 -5.71 29.81 -13.79
C ASP A 40 -6.59 29.06 -12.79
N LEU A 41 -7.26 28.00 -13.28
CA LEU A 41 -8.23 27.21 -12.51
C LEU A 41 -7.66 26.73 -11.18
N LEU A 42 -6.44 26.18 -11.17
CA LEU A 42 -5.80 25.65 -9.97
C LEU A 42 -5.63 26.73 -8.89
N ARG A 43 -5.17 27.93 -9.28
CA ARG A 43 -5.02 29.07 -8.35
C ARG A 43 -6.36 29.48 -7.78
N GLU A 44 -7.36 29.67 -8.63
CA GLU A 44 -8.71 30.08 -8.21
C GLU A 44 -9.31 29.07 -7.23
N GLN A 45 -9.13 27.76 -7.48
CA GLN A 45 -9.56 26.69 -6.59
C GLN A 45 -8.82 26.75 -5.24
N ALA A 46 -7.47 26.85 -5.27
CA ALA A 46 -6.65 26.90 -4.07
C ALA A 46 -7.03 28.08 -3.17
N GLU A 47 -7.16 29.29 -3.75
CA GLU A 47 -7.56 30.48 -3.03
C GLU A 47 -8.98 30.37 -2.44
N ALA A 48 -9.92 29.79 -3.21
CA ALA A 48 -11.30 29.60 -2.75
C ALA A 48 -11.39 28.60 -1.58
N CYS A 49 -10.60 27.54 -1.62
CA CYS A 49 -10.50 26.57 -0.53
C CYS A 49 -9.89 27.19 0.72
N ARG A 50 -8.74 27.85 0.60
CA ARG A 50 -8.03 28.48 1.73
C ARG A 50 -8.86 29.58 2.40
N LYS A 51 -9.62 30.38 1.65
CA LYS A 51 -10.60 31.34 2.20
C LYS A 51 -11.68 30.71 3.10
N ARG A 52 -11.87 29.40 3.00
CA ARG A 52 -12.83 28.63 3.80
C ARG A 52 -12.16 27.73 4.85
N GLY A 53 -10.87 27.90 5.07
CA GLY A 53 -10.11 27.08 6.01
C GLY A 53 -9.87 25.64 5.53
N ILE A 54 -10.06 25.35 4.24
CA ILE A 54 -9.77 24.03 3.65
C ILE A 54 -8.28 23.99 3.25
N GLN A 55 -7.54 23.05 3.79
CA GLN A 55 -6.13 22.82 3.46
C GLN A 55 -6.00 22.34 2.01
N VAL A 56 -4.93 22.75 1.34
CA VAL A 56 -4.69 22.44 -0.07
C VAL A 56 -3.38 21.68 -0.25
N ASN A 57 -3.45 20.45 -0.74
CA ASN A 57 -2.30 19.71 -1.25
C ASN A 57 -2.24 19.89 -2.79
N LEU A 58 -1.05 20.17 -3.30
CA LEU A 58 -0.81 20.34 -4.73
C LEU A 58 -0.39 19.00 -5.33
N TYR A 59 -1.17 18.51 -6.27
CA TYR A 59 -0.97 17.21 -6.92
C TYR A 59 -0.08 17.33 -8.15
N THR A 60 0.82 16.36 -8.33
CA THR A 60 1.45 16.07 -9.61
C THR A 60 1.67 14.56 -9.77
N THR A 61 1.70 14.08 -11.00
CA THR A 61 2.00 12.68 -11.30
C THR A 61 3.48 12.50 -11.64
N ILE A 62 4.10 11.44 -11.10
CA ILE A 62 5.54 11.20 -11.31
C ILE A 62 5.80 10.41 -12.59
N ARG A 63 5.08 9.30 -12.78
CA ARG A 63 5.44 8.36 -13.86
C ARG A 63 4.53 8.44 -15.08
N TRP A 64 3.31 8.94 -14.93
CA TRP A 64 2.32 8.92 -15.99
C TRP A 64 2.07 10.31 -16.55
N ASN A 65 2.63 10.59 -17.68
CA ASN A 65 2.40 11.83 -18.42
C ASN A 65 2.42 11.52 -19.92
N LYS A 66 1.25 11.21 -20.44
CA LYS A 66 1.10 10.79 -21.85
C LYS A 66 1.71 11.80 -22.83
N ARG A 67 1.46 13.09 -22.62
CA ARG A 67 1.95 14.13 -23.54
C ARG A 67 3.46 14.18 -23.60
N ILE A 68 4.13 14.10 -22.46
CA ILE A 68 5.59 14.07 -22.39
C ILE A 68 6.13 12.76 -22.97
N ALA A 69 5.47 11.64 -22.71
CA ALA A 69 5.86 10.35 -23.28
C ALA A 69 5.71 10.33 -24.82
N ASP A 70 4.71 11.03 -25.38
CA ASP A 70 4.54 11.16 -26.83
C ASP A 70 5.59 12.10 -27.45
N MET A 71 6.02 13.16 -26.73
CA MET A 71 7.06 14.09 -27.17
C MET A 71 8.48 13.51 -27.01
N HIS A 72 8.69 12.66 -26.02
CA HIS A 72 9.95 12.09 -25.61
C HIS A 72 9.85 10.58 -25.40
N PRO A 73 9.61 9.79 -26.46
CA PRO A 73 9.49 8.34 -26.34
C PRO A 73 10.77 7.68 -25.79
N GLU A 74 11.92 8.31 -25.93
CA GLU A 74 13.20 7.88 -25.36
C GLU A 74 13.26 7.97 -23.82
N TRP A 75 12.29 8.63 -23.18
CA TRP A 75 12.15 8.69 -21.73
C TRP A 75 11.20 7.64 -21.17
N ILE A 76 10.51 6.88 -22.01
CA ILE A 76 9.63 5.79 -21.56
C ILE A 76 10.49 4.65 -21.00
N CYS A 77 10.04 4.05 -19.90
CA CYS A 77 10.66 2.85 -19.35
C CYS A 77 10.64 1.71 -20.37
N ILE A 78 11.69 0.90 -20.36
CA ILE A 78 11.85 -0.27 -21.22
C ILE A 78 11.91 -1.50 -20.32
N ASP A 79 11.19 -2.56 -20.67
CA ASP A 79 11.22 -3.84 -19.96
C ASP A 79 12.50 -4.64 -20.30
N GLU A 80 12.63 -5.82 -19.71
CA GLU A 80 13.78 -6.72 -19.90
C GLU A 80 13.89 -7.29 -21.31
N ASN A 81 12.82 -7.26 -22.10
CA ASN A 81 12.75 -7.73 -23.49
C ASN A 81 13.00 -6.60 -24.50
N GLY A 82 13.21 -5.37 -24.03
CA GLY A 82 13.42 -4.20 -24.87
C GLY A 82 12.13 -3.53 -25.35
N ALA A 83 10.96 -3.94 -24.83
CA ALA A 83 9.69 -3.31 -25.19
C ALA A 83 9.44 -2.07 -24.31
N LEU A 84 8.81 -1.05 -24.90
CA LEU A 84 8.37 0.13 -24.15
C LEU A 84 7.25 -0.26 -23.17
N GLN A 85 7.33 0.26 -21.96
CA GLN A 85 6.25 0.14 -20.97
C GLN A 85 5.14 1.16 -21.30
N ASP A 86 4.51 0.93 -22.44
CA ASP A 86 3.38 1.68 -22.99
C ASP A 86 2.15 0.79 -22.87
N TYR A 87 1.42 0.92 -21.77
CA TYR A 87 0.22 0.13 -21.52
C TYR A 87 -0.90 0.60 -22.44
N LYS A 88 -1.10 -0.15 -23.50
CA LYS A 88 -2.27 0.01 -24.38
C LYS A 88 -3.45 -0.64 -23.70
N GLY A 89 -4.40 0.16 -23.26
CA GLY A 89 -5.64 -0.31 -22.67
C GLY A 89 -6.28 -1.41 -23.53
N LYS A 90 -6.57 -2.53 -22.89
CA LYS A 90 -7.20 -3.70 -23.54
C LYS A 90 -8.62 -3.92 -23.07
N GLY A 91 -9.01 -3.28 -21.98
CA GLY A 91 -10.33 -3.41 -21.35
C GLY A 91 -11.13 -2.12 -21.41
N TYR A 92 -12.40 -2.22 -21.04
CA TYR A 92 -13.34 -1.10 -21.00
C TYR A 92 -12.87 0.03 -20.07
N PHE A 93 -12.19 -0.31 -18.97
CA PHE A 93 -11.65 0.64 -17.99
C PHE A 93 -10.14 0.88 -18.15
N GLU A 94 -9.46 0.22 -19.06
CA GLU A 94 -8.04 0.42 -19.28
C GLU A 94 -7.79 1.68 -20.11
N ALA A 95 -7.27 2.71 -19.46
CA ALA A 95 -6.96 3.96 -20.09
C ALA A 95 -5.64 3.88 -20.88
N GLY A 96 -5.67 4.17 -22.17
CA GLY A 96 -4.49 4.13 -23.06
C GLY A 96 -3.46 5.24 -22.81
N PHE A 97 -3.49 5.94 -21.67
CA PHE A 97 -2.55 6.99 -21.30
C PHE A 97 -1.47 6.55 -20.31
N TYR A 98 -1.52 5.32 -19.80
CA TYR A 98 -0.53 4.79 -18.86
C TYR A 98 0.78 4.48 -19.55
N LYS A 99 1.65 5.50 -19.71
CA LYS A 99 3.00 5.37 -20.24
C LYS A 99 3.99 5.67 -19.13
N ASN A 100 4.79 4.68 -18.74
CA ASN A 100 5.73 4.83 -17.64
C ASN A 100 6.95 5.63 -18.06
N LEU A 101 7.10 6.84 -17.57
CA LEU A 101 8.28 7.67 -17.75
C LEU A 101 9.38 7.30 -16.74
N CYS A 102 10.60 7.20 -17.23
CA CYS A 102 11.75 6.82 -16.42
C CYS A 102 12.37 8.03 -15.70
N VAL A 103 12.33 8.03 -14.38
CA VAL A 103 12.88 9.09 -13.54
C VAL A 103 14.42 9.16 -13.55
N ASN A 104 15.11 8.20 -14.18
CA ASN A 104 16.56 8.20 -14.37
C ASN A 104 16.97 8.80 -15.73
N THR A 105 16.04 9.45 -16.43
CA THR A 105 16.27 10.21 -17.66
C THR A 105 16.13 11.71 -17.39
N PRO A 106 16.37 12.60 -18.37
CA PRO A 106 16.11 14.03 -18.21
C PRO A 106 14.66 14.40 -17.85
N TYR A 107 13.75 13.45 -17.91
CA TYR A 107 12.37 13.62 -17.46
C TYR A 107 12.26 14.09 -16.00
N ARG A 108 13.14 13.63 -15.08
CA ARG A 108 13.11 14.10 -13.68
C ARG A 108 13.34 15.60 -13.57
N ASP A 109 14.26 16.15 -14.34
CA ASP A 109 14.52 17.59 -14.38
C ASP A 109 13.34 18.35 -14.99
N PHE A 110 12.72 17.80 -16.03
CA PHE A 110 11.49 18.35 -16.59
C PHE A 110 10.37 18.41 -15.56
N LEU A 111 10.12 17.30 -14.84
CA LEU A 111 9.11 17.22 -13.77
C LEU A 111 9.36 18.28 -12.69
N LYS A 112 10.60 18.43 -12.24
CA LYS A 112 10.97 19.45 -11.25
C LYS A 112 10.75 20.88 -11.77
N LYS A 113 11.08 21.17 -13.02
CA LYS A 113 10.84 22.50 -13.61
C LYS A 113 9.35 22.80 -13.68
N GLN A 114 8.55 21.86 -14.16
CA GLN A 114 7.11 22.03 -14.29
C GLN A 114 6.43 22.19 -12.93
N PHE A 115 6.73 21.30 -11.98
CA PHE A 115 6.11 21.35 -10.67
C PHE A 115 6.69 22.47 -9.79
N GLY A 116 7.92 22.87 -10.04
CA GLY A 116 8.54 24.05 -9.40
C GLY A 116 7.76 25.34 -9.66
N GLU A 117 7.30 25.54 -10.90
CA GLU A 117 6.43 26.68 -11.23
C GLU A 117 5.13 26.66 -10.39
N VAL A 118 4.55 25.48 -10.16
CA VAL A 118 3.36 25.33 -9.30
C VAL A 118 3.70 25.68 -7.85
N LEU A 119 4.78 25.12 -7.30
CA LEU A 119 5.17 25.34 -5.90
C LEU A 119 5.54 26.80 -5.61
N GLU A 120 6.05 27.51 -6.61
CA GLU A 120 6.40 28.94 -6.48
C GLU A 120 5.18 29.84 -6.58
N THR A 121 4.21 29.48 -7.40
CA THR A 121 3.13 30.41 -7.78
C THR A 121 1.76 30.11 -7.18
N ILE A 122 1.45 28.86 -6.85
CA ILE A 122 0.14 28.43 -6.35
C ILE A 122 0.17 28.27 -4.83
N PRO A 123 -0.76 28.85 -4.08
CA PRO A 123 -0.79 28.70 -2.64
C PRO A 123 -1.21 27.27 -2.24
N GLY A 124 -0.38 26.57 -1.49
CA GLY A 124 -0.62 25.21 -1.00
C GLY A 124 -0.07 25.01 0.41
N ASP A 125 -0.50 23.94 1.06
CA ASP A 125 -0.08 23.52 2.40
C ASP A 125 0.74 22.23 2.34
N GLY A 126 0.73 21.54 1.19
CA GLY A 126 1.48 20.31 0.98
C GLY A 126 1.55 19.91 -0.48
N VAL A 127 2.22 18.80 -0.74
CA VAL A 127 2.37 18.19 -2.05
C VAL A 127 1.93 16.74 -2.03
N TRP A 128 1.28 16.32 -3.11
CA TRP A 128 0.85 14.96 -3.35
C TRP A 128 1.48 14.45 -4.64
N TYR A 129 2.46 13.57 -4.51
CA TYR A 129 3.13 12.93 -5.61
C TYR A 129 2.44 11.61 -5.94
N ASP A 130 1.81 11.54 -7.10
CA ASP A 130 1.09 10.36 -7.55
C ASP A 130 1.91 9.46 -8.47
N ALA A 131 1.48 8.19 -8.62
CA ALA A 131 2.17 7.16 -9.39
C ALA A 131 3.63 6.98 -8.96
N ALA A 132 3.89 7.03 -7.66
CA ALA A 132 5.22 6.94 -7.05
C ALA A 132 5.68 5.49 -6.83
N PHE A 133 5.30 4.54 -7.67
CA PHE A 133 5.59 3.12 -7.49
C PHE A 133 7.01 2.74 -7.93
N MET A 134 7.51 1.64 -7.35
CA MET A 134 8.73 0.98 -7.81
C MET A 134 8.52 0.40 -9.19
N ASN A 135 9.51 0.55 -10.08
CA ASN A 135 9.39 0.08 -11.44
C ASN A 135 10.74 -0.39 -12.00
N GLU A 136 10.80 -1.64 -12.47
CA GLU A 136 11.98 -2.14 -13.18
C GLU A 136 12.06 -1.42 -14.54
N CYS A 137 13.27 -0.98 -14.91
CA CYS A 137 13.49 -0.31 -16.18
C CYS A 137 14.87 -0.68 -16.74
N CYS A 138 14.89 -1.11 -17.99
CA CYS A 138 16.08 -1.46 -18.76
C CYS A 138 16.45 -0.42 -19.83
N CYS A 139 15.99 0.84 -19.72
CA CYS A 139 16.42 1.90 -20.65
C CYS A 139 17.94 2.15 -20.56
N PRO A 140 18.57 2.77 -21.56
CA PRO A 140 20.02 3.00 -21.57
C PRO A 140 20.56 3.69 -20.32
N SER A 141 19.83 4.69 -19.79
CA SER A 141 20.19 5.40 -18.56
C SER A 141 20.20 4.46 -17.36
N CYS A 142 19.15 3.64 -17.18
CA CYS A 142 19.07 2.66 -16.08
C CYS A 142 20.14 1.59 -16.19
N GLN A 143 20.37 1.03 -17.39
CA GLN A 143 21.43 0.03 -17.59
C GLN A 143 22.82 0.59 -17.26
N LYS A 144 23.09 1.85 -17.62
CA LYS A 144 24.35 2.52 -17.28
C LYS A 144 24.50 2.64 -15.77
N LEU A 145 23.49 3.17 -15.06
CA LEU A 145 23.49 3.33 -13.62
C LEU A 145 23.60 1.99 -12.85
N MET A 146 22.93 0.94 -13.35
CA MET A 146 23.08 -0.40 -12.78
C MET A 146 24.55 -0.87 -12.84
N ARG A 147 25.18 -0.76 -14.00
CA ARG A 147 26.61 -1.15 -14.15
C ARG A 147 27.54 -0.32 -13.26
N GLU A 148 27.31 0.97 -13.14
CA GLU A 148 28.07 1.87 -12.24
C GLU A 148 27.93 1.45 -10.76
N LYS A 149 26.81 0.81 -10.40
CA LYS A 149 26.57 0.25 -9.05
C LYS A 149 27.02 -1.21 -8.89
N GLY A 150 27.61 -1.80 -9.92
CA GLY A 150 28.04 -3.19 -9.91
C GLY A 150 26.91 -4.22 -10.12
N LEU A 151 25.71 -3.74 -10.51
CA LEU A 151 24.56 -4.58 -10.79
C LEU A 151 24.51 -5.02 -12.26
N ASN A 152 24.01 -6.23 -12.52
CA ASN A 152 23.88 -6.81 -13.85
C ASN A 152 22.45 -6.64 -14.37
N PRO A 153 22.21 -5.82 -15.42
CA PRO A 153 20.87 -5.61 -16.00
C PRO A 153 20.18 -6.89 -16.51
N ALA A 154 20.92 -7.95 -16.80
CA ALA A 154 20.37 -9.22 -17.24
C ALA A 154 19.76 -10.06 -16.10
N LYS A 155 20.15 -9.80 -14.85
CA LYS A 155 19.64 -10.51 -13.69
C LYS A 155 18.40 -9.83 -13.12
N LYS A 156 17.34 -10.59 -12.87
CA LYS A 156 16.08 -10.09 -12.32
C LYS A 156 16.26 -9.48 -10.92
N GLU A 157 17.00 -10.14 -10.06
CA GLU A 157 17.27 -9.72 -8.69
C GLU A 157 17.98 -8.37 -8.65
N ASP A 158 18.97 -8.18 -9.53
CA ASP A 158 19.73 -6.92 -9.65
C ASP A 158 18.84 -5.79 -10.19
N ARG A 159 17.94 -6.09 -11.14
CA ARG A 159 16.95 -5.10 -11.61
C ARG A 159 15.95 -4.70 -10.52
N GLN A 160 15.49 -5.64 -9.72
CA GLN A 160 14.60 -5.36 -8.60
C GLN A 160 15.29 -4.54 -7.51
N GLU A 161 16.54 -4.86 -7.19
CA GLU A 161 17.36 -4.06 -6.27
C GLU A 161 17.53 -2.63 -6.80
N PHE A 162 17.83 -2.48 -8.08
CA PHE A 162 17.96 -1.18 -8.71
C PHE A 162 16.63 -0.39 -8.75
N ALA A 163 15.50 -1.07 -8.95
CA ALA A 163 14.19 -0.45 -8.90
C ALA A 163 13.88 0.12 -7.51
N ARG A 164 14.22 -0.62 -6.43
CA ARG A 164 14.12 -0.14 -5.05
C ARG A 164 15.03 1.07 -4.81
N TRP A 165 16.29 0.99 -5.22
CA TRP A 165 17.22 2.10 -5.10
C TRP A 165 16.71 3.35 -5.85
N THR A 166 16.24 3.19 -7.09
CA THR A 166 15.67 4.29 -7.89
C THR A 166 14.49 4.96 -7.19
N TYR A 167 13.65 4.15 -6.56
CA TYR A 167 12.50 4.64 -5.81
C TYR A 167 12.93 5.48 -4.60
N TYR A 168 13.88 4.98 -3.81
CA TYR A 168 14.37 5.69 -2.63
C TYR A 168 15.06 7.01 -2.99
N ASP A 169 15.95 6.99 -3.98
CA ASP A 169 16.61 8.17 -4.51
C ASP A 169 15.61 9.22 -5.04
N MET A 170 14.57 8.78 -5.71
CA MET A 170 13.50 9.65 -6.20
C MET A 170 12.71 10.29 -5.05
N VAL A 171 12.33 9.52 -4.05
CA VAL A 171 11.56 10.02 -2.89
C VAL A 171 12.38 11.04 -2.11
N GLU A 172 13.63 10.75 -1.80
CA GLU A 172 14.54 11.69 -1.12
C GLU A 172 14.73 12.99 -1.90
N ASP A 173 14.98 12.89 -3.21
CA ASP A 173 15.23 14.03 -4.09
C ASP A 173 13.98 14.92 -4.25
N LEU A 174 12.79 14.33 -4.46
CA LEU A 174 11.56 15.09 -4.62
C LEU A 174 11.08 15.72 -3.31
N THR A 175 11.30 15.06 -2.17
CA THR A 175 11.05 15.66 -0.85
C THR A 175 11.95 16.86 -0.62
N ALA A 176 13.26 16.70 -0.83
CA ALA A 176 14.21 17.80 -0.71
C ALA A 176 13.88 18.95 -1.68
N PHE A 177 13.43 18.62 -2.89
CA PHE A 177 13.00 19.60 -3.88
C PHE A 177 11.78 20.41 -3.40
N ALA A 178 10.71 19.76 -2.94
CA ALA A 178 9.51 20.45 -2.45
C ALA A 178 9.84 21.35 -1.23
N LYS A 179 10.64 20.83 -0.29
CA LYS A 179 11.04 21.55 0.93
C LYS A 179 11.91 22.81 0.68
N LYS A 180 12.50 22.96 -0.52
CA LYS A 180 13.19 24.20 -0.91
C LYS A 180 12.23 25.38 -1.12
N TYR A 181 11.00 25.12 -1.56
CA TYR A 181 9.96 26.14 -1.76
C TYR A 181 9.26 26.50 -0.44
N ASN A 182 8.95 25.49 0.35
CA ASN A 182 8.41 25.70 1.70
C ASN A 182 8.81 24.51 2.59
N PRO A 183 9.62 24.74 3.65
CA PRO A 183 10.04 23.70 4.59
C PRO A 183 8.88 23.01 5.31
N ASP A 184 7.75 23.70 5.44
CA ASP A 184 6.55 23.22 6.15
C ASP A 184 5.59 22.41 5.26
N PHE A 185 5.85 22.30 3.96
CA PHE A 185 5.00 21.48 3.09
C PHE A 185 4.86 20.05 3.63
N HIS A 186 3.63 19.59 3.73
CA HIS A 186 3.36 18.17 3.92
C HIS A 186 3.63 17.41 2.62
N VAL A 187 4.44 16.36 2.67
CA VAL A 187 4.82 15.58 1.49
C VAL A 187 4.23 14.18 1.60
N CYS A 188 3.50 13.77 0.58
CA CYS A 188 2.92 12.45 0.45
C CYS A 188 3.23 11.84 -0.92
N TYR A 189 3.47 10.54 -0.94
CA TYR A 189 3.67 9.75 -2.16
C TYR A 189 2.56 8.71 -2.26
N ASN A 190 1.74 8.80 -3.30
CA ASN A 190 0.69 7.85 -3.59
C ASN A 190 1.15 6.81 -4.62
N LYS A 191 0.95 5.55 -4.30
CA LYS A 191 1.26 4.41 -5.17
C LYS A 191 0.29 3.23 -4.97
N GLY A 192 -0.85 3.50 -4.36
CA GLY A 192 -1.85 2.51 -3.98
C GLY A 192 -1.50 1.78 -2.68
N HIS A 193 -0.41 1.06 -2.64
CA HIS A 193 0.09 0.33 -1.47
C HIS A 193 1.34 0.97 -0.85
N VAL A 194 1.34 1.12 0.47
CA VAL A 194 2.51 1.53 1.27
C VAL A 194 2.74 0.44 2.32
N GLY A 195 3.94 -0.13 2.37
CA GLY A 195 4.24 -1.29 3.21
C GLY A 195 5.71 -1.41 3.57
N TYR A 196 6.18 -2.65 3.79
CA TYR A 196 7.56 -2.92 4.24
C TYR A 196 8.64 -2.27 3.35
N LEU A 197 8.43 -2.26 2.04
CA LEU A 197 9.40 -1.69 1.09
C LEU A 197 9.58 -0.17 1.22
N ASP A 198 8.65 0.54 1.88
CA ASP A 198 8.74 2.00 2.10
C ASP A 198 9.59 2.37 3.32
N LYS A 199 9.92 1.39 4.15
CA LYS A 199 10.61 1.60 5.42
C LYS A 199 11.89 2.46 5.32
N PRO A 200 12.77 2.32 4.30
CA PRO A 200 13.98 3.15 4.18
C PRO A 200 13.72 4.64 3.96
N VAL A 201 12.56 5.01 3.43
CA VAL A 201 12.19 6.39 3.08
C VAL A 201 11.06 6.97 3.94
N ILE A 202 10.66 6.29 5.02
CA ILE A 202 9.62 6.79 5.95
C ILE A 202 9.88 8.22 6.43
N LYS A 203 11.16 8.58 6.63
CA LYS A 203 11.56 9.93 7.05
C LYS A 203 11.09 11.03 6.09
N ASP A 204 10.96 10.69 4.81
CA ASP A 204 10.64 11.63 3.72
C ASP A 204 9.13 11.81 3.52
N TYR A 205 8.32 10.95 4.12
CA TYR A 205 6.87 11.10 4.18
C TYR A 205 6.45 12.00 5.34
N SER A 206 5.55 12.93 5.12
CA SER A 206 4.88 13.66 6.21
C SER A 206 3.76 12.81 6.82
N TYR A 207 3.04 12.09 6.00
CA TYR A 207 1.99 11.12 6.36
C TYR A 207 1.91 10.02 5.30
N PHE A 208 1.32 8.88 5.65
CA PHE A 208 1.08 7.79 4.70
C PHE A 208 -0.31 7.89 4.11
N SER A 209 -0.45 7.55 2.84
CA SER A 209 -1.73 7.41 2.18
C SER A 209 -1.87 6.00 1.61
N PHE A 210 -2.97 5.35 1.91
CA PHE A 210 -3.30 4.01 1.43
C PHE A 210 -4.60 4.08 0.66
N GLU A 211 -4.62 3.57 -0.55
CA GLU A 211 -5.87 3.40 -1.26
C GLU A 211 -6.66 2.22 -0.66
N SER A 212 -7.97 2.35 -0.66
CA SER A 212 -8.94 1.34 -0.27
C SER A 212 -10.00 1.29 -1.36
N LEU A 213 -9.75 0.47 -2.39
CA LEU A 213 -10.59 0.35 -3.57
C LEU A 213 -11.19 -1.06 -3.68
N PRO A 214 -12.05 -1.48 -2.73
CA PRO A 214 -12.58 -2.84 -2.70
C PRO A 214 -13.49 -3.18 -3.87
N GLY A 215 -13.97 -2.19 -4.62
CA GLY A 215 -14.77 -2.37 -5.84
C GLY A 215 -13.99 -2.89 -7.04
N VAL A 216 -12.64 -2.78 -7.01
CA VAL A 216 -11.72 -3.45 -7.92
C VAL A 216 -11.20 -4.75 -7.26
N GLU A 217 -10.18 -5.38 -7.82
CA GLU A 217 -9.68 -6.68 -7.36
C GLU A 217 -8.99 -6.66 -5.98
N TRP A 218 -8.86 -5.50 -5.31
CA TRP A 218 -8.11 -5.38 -4.05
C TRP A 218 -8.84 -5.97 -2.84
N GLY A 219 -10.17 -5.98 -2.86
CA GLY A 219 -10.97 -6.46 -1.74
C GLY A 219 -10.87 -5.60 -0.47
N TYR A 220 -11.57 -6.03 0.59
CA TYR A 220 -11.65 -5.29 1.86
C TYR A 220 -10.49 -5.56 2.83
N LEU A 221 -9.54 -6.46 2.52
CA LEU A 221 -8.42 -6.81 3.40
C LEU A 221 -7.13 -6.04 3.10
N ASP A 222 -6.96 -5.50 1.89
CA ASP A 222 -5.75 -4.77 1.49
C ASP A 222 -5.48 -3.57 2.41
N PHE A 223 -6.47 -2.72 2.60
CA PHE A 223 -6.35 -1.54 3.46
C PHE A 223 -6.04 -1.87 4.93
N PRO A 224 -6.78 -2.77 5.62
CA PRO A 224 -6.46 -3.15 6.99
C PRO A 224 -5.05 -3.71 7.19
N VAL A 225 -4.55 -4.52 6.28
CA VAL A 225 -3.19 -5.08 6.35
C VAL A 225 -2.16 -3.96 6.29
N SER A 226 -2.26 -3.07 5.29
CA SER A 226 -1.37 -1.93 5.13
C SER A 226 -1.42 -0.99 6.35
N ALA A 227 -2.61 -0.61 6.79
CA ALA A 227 -2.81 0.30 7.92
C ALA A 227 -2.26 -0.27 9.23
N LYS A 228 -2.51 -1.57 9.53
CA LYS A 228 -2.03 -2.23 10.74
C LYS A 228 -0.50 -2.38 10.81
N TYR A 229 0.18 -2.30 9.68
CA TYR A 229 1.64 -2.26 9.64
C TYR A 229 2.15 -0.81 9.77
N MET A 230 1.72 0.08 8.89
CA MET A 230 2.31 1.42 8.76
C MET A 230 1.99 2.36 9.93
N ARG A 231 0.86 2.19 10.62
CA ARG A 231 0.52 2.98 11.82
C ARG A 231 1.53 2.86 12.96
N ASN A 232 2.38 1.82 12.94
CA ASN A 232 3.41 1.59 13.96
C ASN A 232 4.64 2.51 13.79
N PHE A 233 4.75 3.25 12.69
CA PHE A 233 5.91 4.10 12.39
C PHE A 233 5.75 5.56 12.85
N GLY A 234 4.71 5.86 13.66
CA GLY A 234 4.56 7.15 14.34
C GLY A 234 4.20 8.32 13.43
N LYS A 235 3.69 8.06 12.23
CA LYS A 235 3.16 9.07 11.32
C LYS A 235 1.66 8.92 11.16
N GLU A 236 0.98 10.01 10.82
CA GLU A 236 -0.43 9.95 10.46
C GLU A 236 -0.65 9.04 9.25
N CYS A 237 -1.76 8.32 9.28
CA CYS A 237 -2.21 7.49 8.19
C CYS A 237 -3.52 8.05 7.62
N LEU A 238 -3.63 8.06 6.32
CA LEU A 238 -4.79 8.52 5.56
C LEU A 238 -5.29 7.39 4.68
N GLY A 239 -6.49 6.92 4.92
CA GLY A 239 -7.18 6.00 4.01
C GLY A 239 -7.85 6.78 2.87
N LEU A 240 -7.80 6.26 1.67
CA LEU A 240 -8.36 6.85 0.47
C LEU A 240 -9.29 5.86 -0.22
N THR A 241 -10.58 6.16 -0.25
CA THR A 241 -11.54 5.47 -1.12
C THR A 241 -12.00 6.38 -2.25
N SER A 242 -12.79 5.87 -3.18
CA SER A 242 -13.33 6.66 -4.28
C SER A 242 -14.84 6.78 -4.23
N ARG A 243 -15.38 7.83 -4.86
CA ARG A 243 -16.83 7.93 -5.05
C ARG A 243 -17.38 7.02 -6.13
N PHE A 244 -16.49 6.43 -6.92
CA PHE A 244 -16.85 5.56 -8.04
C PHE A 244 -17.20 4.15 -7.56
N HIS A 245 -18.05 3.46 -8.31
CA HIS A 245 -18.44 2.08 -7.95
C HIS A 245 -17.28 1.10 -8.12
N THR A 246 -16.59 1.15 -9.24
CA THR A 246 -15.48 0.25 -9.58
C THR A 246 -14.14 0.96 -9.48
N GLU A 247 -13.77 1.70 -10.50
CA GLU A 247 -12.44 2.29 -10.70
C GLU A 247 -12.49 3.81 -10.90
N TRP A 248 -11.32 4.45 -10.85
CA TRP A 248 -11.14 5.84 -11.21
C TRP A 248 -11.65 6.13 -12.63
N GLY A 249 -12.49 7.15 -12.79
CA GLY A 249 -13.05 7.54 -14.07
C GLY A 249 -14.36 6.85 -14.46
N ASP A 250 -14.91 6.00 -13.61
CA ASP A 250 -16.25 5.40 -13.79
C ASP A 250 -17.36 6.44 -13.45
N PHE A 251 -17.42 7.51 -14.24
CA PHE A 251 -18.16 8.74 -13.90
C PHE A 251 -19.65 8.56 -13.66
N HIS A 252 -20.27 7.55 -14.24
CA HIS A 252 -21.72 7.33 -14.16
C HIS A 252 -22.10 6.21 -13.21
N ALA A 253 -21.13 5.60 -12.54
CA ALA A 253 -21.35 4.60 -11.51
C ALA A 253 -20.97 5.18 -10.13
N PHE A 254 -21.95 5.26 -9.24
CA PHE A 254 -21.82 5.86 -7.93
C PHE A 254 -21.69 4.78 -6.86
N ARG A 255 -20.75 4.96 -5.95
CA ARG A 255 -20.65 4.13 -4.75
C ARG A 255 -21.86 4.39 -3.86
N ASN A 256 -22.51 3.34 -3.37
CA ASN A 256 -23.63 3.52 -2.45
C ASN A 256 -23.13 4.02 -1.09
N GLU A 257 -24.01 4.71 -0.36
CA GLU A 257 -23.68 5.38 0.90
C GLU A 257 -23.20 4.40 1.97
N ALA A 258 -23.85 3.22 2.10
CA ALA A 258 -23.46 2.22 3.09
C ALA A 258 -22.04 1.65 2.85
N ALA A 259 -21.63 1.44 1.60
CA ALA A 259 -20.27 1.02 1.27
C ALA A 259 -19.27 2.12 1.59
N MET A 260 -19.59 3.38 1.28
CA MET A 260 -18.76 4.53 1.57
C MET A 260 -18.58 4.72 3.09
N GLU A 261 -19.67 4.61 3.87
CA GLU A 261 -19.61 4.64 5.34
C GLU A 261 -18.75 3.50 5.91
N TYR A 262 -18.93 2.28 5.42
CA TYR A 262 -18.14 1.14 5.88
C TYR A 262 -16.64 1.37 5.67
N GLU A 263 -16.26 1.82 4.49
CA GLU A 263 -14.86 2.06 4.14
C GLU A 263 -14.27 3.19 4.97
N VAL A 264 -14.96 4.30 5.09
CA VAL A 264 -14.53 5.47 5.87
C VAL A 264 -14.42 5.13 7.37
N PHE A 265 -15.40 4.43 7.93
CA PHE A 265 -15.35 4.03 9.34
C PHE A 265 -14.33 2.91 9.60
N SER A 266 -14.05 2.05 8.61
CA SER A 266 -12.90 1.15 8.66
C SER A 266 -11.60 1.92 8.79
N MET A 267 -11.41 3.02 8.02
CA MET A 267 -10.24 3.88 8.16
C MET A 267 -10.11 4.46 9.57
N LEU A 268 -11.17 5.03 10.12
CA LEU A 268 -11.18 5.57 11.48
C LEU A 268 -10.87 4.49 12.54
N SER A 269 -11.46 3.30 12.41
CA SER A 269 -11.24 2.20 13.35
C SER A 269 -9.81 1.67 13.36
N HIS A 270 -9.05 1.90 12.29
CA HIS A 270 -7.63 1.57 12.19
C HIS A 270 -6.72 2.72 12.64
N GLY A 271 -7.28 3.82 13.15
CA GLY A 271 -6.52 5.00 13.58
C GLY A 271 -6.06 5.88 12.41
N CYS A 272 -6.71 5.77 11.25
CA CYS A 272 -6.43 6.57 10.06
C CYS A 272 -7.43 7.71 9.91
N LYS A 273 -7.01 8.80 9.30
CA LYS A 273 -7.91 9.79 8.70
C LYS A 273 -8.51 9.22 7.42
N CYS A 274 -9.55 9.83 6.90
CA CYS A 274 -10.25 9.34 5.70
C CYS A 274 -10.27 10.37 4.58
N THR A 275 -10.22 9.88 3.35
CA THR A 275 -10.36 10.67 2.12
C THR A 275 -11.28 9.95 1.15
N ILE A 276 -12.16 10.70 0.50
CA ILE A 276 -12.98 10.24 -0.62
C ILE A 276 -12.46 10.92 -1.87
N GLY A 277 -11.89 10.14 -2.78
CA GLY A 277 -11.38 10.63 -4.05
C GLY A 277 -12.51 10.85 -5.06
N ASP A 278 -12.37 11.92 -5.83
CA ASP A 278 -13.26 12.28 -6.92
C ASP A 278 -12.46 12.74 -8.14
N GLN A 279 -13.08 12.67 -9.28
CA GLN A 279 -12.65 13.32 -10.52
C GLN A 279 -13.83 14.09 -11.06
N MET A 280 -13.60 15.33 -11.50
CA MET A 280 -14.66 16.12 -12.12
C MET A 280 -15.14 15.44 -13.40
N ASP A 281 -16.46 15.43 -13.59
CA ASP A 281 -17.04 15.01 -14.86
C ASP A 281 -16.46 15.82 -16.03
N TYR A 282 -16.55 15.28 -17.23
CA TYR A 282 -15.93 15.85 -18.44
C TYR A 282 -16.44 17.27 -18.80
N TRP A 283 -17.56 17.74 -18.21
CA TRP A 283 -17.98 19.14 -18.26
C TRP A 283 -17.45 20.04 -17.14
N GLY A 284 -16.52 19.55 -16.34
CA GLY A 284 -15.82 20.33 -15.32
C GLY A 284 -16.69 20.76 -14.13
N LYS A 285 -17.72 19.99 -13.77
CA LYS A 285 -18.61 20.27 -12.63
C LYS A 285 -18.57 19.13 -11.62
N LEU A 286 -18.64 19.49 -10.33
CA LEU A 286 -18.85 18.54 -9.26
C LEU A 286 -20.28 18.00 -9.30
N ASN A 287 -20.47 16.71 -9.08
CA ASN A 287 -21.78 16.09 -8.98
C ASN A 287 -22.43 16.46 -7.64
N LYS A 288 -23.49 17.25 -7.66
CA LYS A 288 -24.13 17.80 -6.45
C LYS A 288 -24.72 16.71 -5.56
N ASP A 289 -25.36 15.70 -6.13
CA ASP A 289 -26.01 14.63 -5.36
C ASP A 289 -24.95 13.78 -4.65
N MET A 290 -23.83 13.50 -5.35
CA MET A 290 -22.70 12.80 -4.76
C MET A 290 -22.07 13.59 -3.61
N TYR A 291 -21.91 14.90 -3.75
CA TYR A 291 -21.38 15.74 -2.66
C TYR A 291 -22.36 15.91 -1.49
N GLN A 292 -23.67 15.76 -1.70
CA GLN A 292 -24.63 15.63 -0.59
C GLN A 292 -24.45 14.31 0.15
N GLN A 293 -24.21 13.21 -0.57
CA GLN A 293 -23.92 11.89 0.04
C GLN A 293 -22.61 11.93 0.83
N ILE A 294 -21.51 12.43 0.22
CA ILE A 294 -20.22 12.62 0.89
C ILE A 294 -20.39 13.48 2.15
N GLY A 295 -21.20 14.55 2.06
CA GLY A 295 -21.46 15.43 3.20
C GLY A 295 -22.17 14.72 4.36
N ARG A 296 -23.09 13.80 4.10
CA ARG A 296 -23.72 12.99 5.17
C ARG A 296 -22.69 12.08 5.85
N VAL A 297 -21.85 11.40 5.04
CA VAL A 297 -20.80 10.53 5.56
C VAL A 297 -19.77 11.31 6.36
N TYR A 298 -19.28 12.44 5.82
CA TYR A 298 -18.27 13.27 6.51
C TYR A 298 -18.83 13.97 7.75
N LYS A 299 -20.10 14.32 7.78
CA LYS A 299 -20.76 14.79 9.00
C LYS A 299 -20.69 13.73 10.11
N SER A 300 -20.99 12.48 9.77
CA SER A 300 -20.85 11.36 10.71
C SER A 300 -19.39 11.09 11.15
N VAL A 301 -18.42 11.40 10.29
CA VAL A 301 -16.99 11.37 10.64
C VAL A 301 -16.68 12.48 11.64
N GLU A 302 -17.04 13.73 11.34
CA GLU A 302 -16.81 14.89 12.21
C GLU A 302 -17.37 14.68 13.62
N GLU A 303 -18.53 14.05 13.74
CA GLU A 303 -19.13 13.67 15.03
C GLU A 303 -18.27 12.65 15.80
N LYS A 304 -17.42 11.86 15.14
CA LYS A 304 -16.58 10.82 15.74
C LYS A 304 -15.12 11.26 15.95
N GLU A 305 -14.68 12.32 15.29
CA GLU A 305 -13.30 12.83 15.39
C GLU A 305 -12.80 13.01 16.85
N PRO A 306 -13.59 13.52 17.80
CA PRO A 306 -13.13 13.69 19.19
C PRO A 306 -12.70 12.38 19.88
N TRP A 307 -13.21 11.23 19.45
CA TRP A 307 -12.81 9.91 19.96
C TRP A 307 -11.66 9.28 19.17
N CYS A 308 -11.41 9.75 17.96
CA CYS A 308 -10.36 9.24 17.09
C CYS A 308 -9.04 10.01 17.25
N GLU A 309 -9.12 11.28 17.63
CA GLU A 309 -7.96 12.16 17.77
C GLU A 309 -6.98 11.62 18.83
N ASN A 310 -5.72 11.43 18.41
CA ASN A 310 -4.65 10.87 19.25
C ASN A 310 -4.94 9.46 19.81
N ALA A 311 -5.94 8.75 19.29
CA ALA A 311 -6.21 7.37 19.66
C ALA A 311 -5.02 6.48 19.27
N LYS A 312 -4.68 5.54 20.17
CA LYS A 312 -3.62 4.56 19.93
C LYS A 312 -4.21 3.16 19.93
N PRO A 313 -3.78 2.29 19.01
CA PRO A 313 -4.23 0.91 19.01
C PRO A 313 -3.77 0.20 20.28
N VAL A 314 -4.67 -0.61 20.86
CA VAL A 314 -4.34 -1.52 21.97
C VAL A 314 -4.27 -2.92 21.37
N SER A 315 -3.09 -3.29 20.87
CA SER A 315 -2.85 -4.58 20.23
C SER A 315 -2.04 -5.50 21.14
N GLU A 316 -2.57 -6.67 21.45
CA GLU A 316 -1.87 -7.69 22.24
C GLU A 316 -1.21 -8.77 21.35
N ILE A 317 -1.50 -8.75 20.04
CA ILE A 317 -1.02 -9.72 19.07
C ILE A 317 -0.14 -8.99 18.04
N GLY A 318 1.08 -9.48 17.84
CA GLY A 318 1.95 -9.08 16.73
C GLY A 318 1.97 -10.17 15.66
N VAL A 319 1.64 -9.82 14.42
CA VAL A 319 1.66 -10.73 13.28
C VAL A 319 2.81 -10.35 12.36
N PHE A 320 3.70 -11.28 12.06
CA PHE A 320 4.77 -11.00 11.11
C PHE A 320 4.20 -10.73 9.73
N THR A 321 4.63 -9.61 9.11
CA THR A 321 4.30 -9.35 7.72
C THR A 321 5.10 -10.27 6.80
N ALA A 322 4.43 -10.97 5.92
CA ALA A 322 5.11 -11.75 4.89
C ALA A 322 5.78 -10.86 3.84
N GLU A 323 5.41 -9.58 3.75
CA GLU A 323 6.04 -8.62 2.83
C GLU A 323 7.54 -8.40 3.11
N GLU A 324 8.01 -8.58 4.32
CA GLU A 324 9.44 -8.52 4.63
C GLU A 324 10.26 -9.47 3.76
N PHE A 325 9.69 -10.63 3.46
CA PHE A 325 10.35 -11.73 2.74
C PHE A 325 9.86 -11.87 1.30
N TYR A 326 8.61 -11.53 1.05
CA TYR A 326 7.89 -11.75 -0.22
C TYR A 326 7.15 -10.50 -0.67
N ALA A 327 7.75 -9.31 -0.49
CA ALA A 327 7.11 -8.06 -0.81
C ALA A 327 6.75 -7.96 -2.29
N THR A 328 5.50 -7.65 -2.58
CA THR A 328 5.02 -7.36 -3.93
C THR A 328 5.15 -5.87 -4.26
N GLY A 329 4.95 -5.00 -3.27
CA GLY A 329 4.93 -3.55 -3.45
C GLY A 329 3.77 -3.05 -4.32
N VAL A 330 2.80 -3.91 -4.62
CA VAL A 330 1.67 -3.64 -5.50
C VAL A 330 0.36 -3.74 -4.71
N ALA A 331 -0.48 -2.72 -4.84
CA ALA A 331 -1.80 -2.70 -4.22
C ALA A 331 -2.67 -3.87 -4.70
N GLY A 332 -3.49 -4.42 -3.80
CA GLY A 332 -4.31 -5.60 -4.07
C GLY A 332 -3.54 -6.92 -4.16
N GLN A 333 -2.23 -6.91 -3.93
CA GLN A 333 -1.39 -8.10 -4.01
C GLN A 333 -0.65 -8.36 -2.68
N ILE A 334 -1.37 -8.32 -1.57
CA ILE A 334 -0.80 -8.73 -0.29
C ILE A 334 -0.52 -10.23 -0.29
N PRO A 335 0.56 -10.70 0.36
CA PRO A 335 0.84 -12.13 0.47
C PRO A 335 -0.33 -12.87 1.13
N GLY A 336 -0.75 -14.01 0.55
CA GLY A 336 -1.91 -14.78 1.01
C GLY A 336 -1.84 -15.18 2.49
N ALA A 337 -0.63 -15.45 3.01
CA ALA A 337 -0.43 -15.73 4.44
C ALA A 337 -0.82 -14.52 5.32
N SER A 338 -0.51 -13.30 4.89
CA SER A 338 -0.90 -12.07 5.60
C SER A 338 -2.41 -11.84 5.50
N GLU A 339 -3.00 -12.08 4.34
CA GLU A 339 -4.45 -11.96 4.12
C GLU A 339 -5.22 -12.94 5.00
N GLY A 340 -4.84 -14.22 4.99
CA GLY A 340 -5.51 -15.28 5.74
C GLY A 340 -5.52 -15.02 7.25
N VAL A 341 -4.38 -14.63 7.84
CA VAL A 341 -4.30 -14.33 9.26
C VAL A 341 -5.04 -13.05 9.62
N ALA A 342 -4.99 -12.02 8.76
CA ALA A 342 -5.74 -10.78 8.98
C ALA A 342 -7.23 -11.06 9.00
N ARG A 343 -7.73 -11.80 8.03
CA ARG A 343 -9.13 -12.21 7.96
C ARG A 343 -9.58 -12.97 9.20
N LEU A 344 -8.81 -13.99 9.60
CA LEU A 344 -9.08 -14.78 10.79
C LEU A 344 -9.22 -13.90 12.04
N LEU A 345 -8.21 -13.06 12.32
CA LEU A 345 -8.19 -12.24 13.52
C LEU A 345 -9.27 -11.16 13.52
N MET A 346 -9.57 -10.58 12.36
CA MET A 346 -10.63 -9.57 12.22
C MET A 346 -12.02 -10.17 12.40
N GLU A 347 -12.31 -11.34 11.82
CA GLU A 347 -13.59 -12.04 11.96
C GLU A 347 -13.86 -12.42 13.43
N TYR A 348 -12.82 -12.73 14.21
CA TYR A 348 -12.94 -13.02 15.64
C TYR A 348 -12.83 -11.76 16.54
N GLY A 349 -12.67 -10.57 15.96
CA GLY A 349 -12.61 -9.30 16.71
C GLY A 349 -11.32 -9.08 17.50
N TYR A 350 -10.24 -9.79 17.20
CA TYR A 350 -8.95 -9.59 17.86
C TYR A 350 -8.25 -8.33 17.37
N GLN A 351 -7.62 -7.62 18.31
CA GLN A 351 -6.77 -6.48 18.00
C GLN A 351 -5.31 -6.92 17.80
N PHE A 352 -4.74 -6.57 16.67
CA PHE A 352 -3.37 -6.95 16.30
C PHE A 352 -2.70 -5.87 15.46
N ASP A 353 -1.38 -5.91 15.41
CA ASP A 353 -0.56 -5.16 14.47
C ASP A 353 0.20 -6.12 13.57
N PHE A 354 0.45 -5.72 12.33
CA PHE A 354 1.52 -6.32 11.54
C PHE A 354 2.86 -5.75 11.99
N ILE A 355 3.85 -6.62 12.09
CA ILE A 355 5.20 -6.32 12.56
C ILE A 355 6.24 -6.95 11.64
N ASP A 356 7.48 -6.54 11.77
CA ASP A 356 8.64 -7.10 11.10
C ASP A 356 9.72 -7.56 12.08
N SER A 357 10.80 -8.15 11.55
CA SER A 357 11.92 -8.66 12.36
C SER A 357 12.60 -7.61 13.22
N THR A 358 12.48 -6.32 12.90
CA THR A 358 13.09 -5.20 13.65
C THR A 358 12.18 -4.63 14.74
N SER A 359 10.90 -5.01 14.75
CA SER A 359 9.89 -4.51 15.70
C SER A 359 10.21 -4.92 17.15
N ASP A 360 9.68 -4.17 18.12
CA ASP A 360 9.79 -4.50 19.55
C ASP A 360 8.74 -5.58 19.91
N PHE A 361 9.20 -6.83 20.07
CA PHE A 361 8.32 -7.96 20.39
C PHE A 361 7.74 -7.89 21.81
N GLY A 362 8.42 -7.21 22.73
CA GLY A 362 7.99 -7.10 24.12
C GLY A 362 6.64 -6.38 24.32
N LYS A 363 6.15 -5.70 23.29
CA LYS A 363 4.82 -5.06 23.31
C LYS A 363 3.65 -6.04 23.19
N TYR A 364 3.89 -7.26 22.73
CA TYR A 364 2.86 -8.22 22.37
C TYR A 364 2.90 -9.43 23.31
N ARG A 365 1.73 -9.96 23.62
CA ARG A 365 1.57 -11.19 24.42
C ARG A 365 1.68 -12.45 23.55
N LEU A 366 1.29 -12.33 22.27
CA LEU A 366 1.35 -13.39 21.28
C LEU A 366 2.00 -12.83 20.00
N LEU A 367 2.95 -13.59 19.46
CA LEU A 367 3.45 -13.41 18.11
C LEU A 367 2.91 -14.52 17.20
N ILE A 368 2.53 -14.15 15.97
CA ILE A 368 2.09 -15.08 14.94
C ILE A 368 3.04 -14.98 13.75
N LEU A 369 3.58 -16.12 13.35
CA LEU A 369 4.34 -16.29 12.12
C LEU A 369 3.47 -17.04 11.11
N PRO A 370 2.80 -16.33 10.17
CA PRO A 370 1.85 -16.96 9.25
C PRO A 370 2.56 -17.67 8.10
N ASP A 371 2.42 -18.95 8.02
CA ASP A 371 2.72 -19.91 6.96
C ASP A 371 4.15 -19.92 6.39
N VAL A 372 4.70 -18.78 6.01
CA VAL A 372 5.90 -18.71 5.15
C VAL A 372 7.02 -17.83 5.71
N ILE A 373 7.02 -17.53 6.98
CA ILE A 373 8.03 -16.65 7.59
C ILE A 373 9.35 -17.42 7.82
N PRO A 374 10.39 -17.19 7.00
CA PRO A 374 11.69 -17.79 7.21
C PRO A 374 12.40 -17.15 8.40
N VAL A 375 13.17 -17.92 9.12
CA VAL A 375 13.88 -17.45 10.30
C VAL A 375 15.38 -17.70 10.13
N ASP A 376 16.16 -16.63 10.22
CA ASP A 376 17.62 -16.70 10.30
C ASP A 376 18.11 -16.78 11.76
N GLU A 377 19.42 -16.87 11.96
CA GLU A 377 20.00 -16.94 13.29
C GLU A 377 19.71 -15.71 14.17
N ILE A 378 19.60 -14.52 13.57
CA ILE A 378 19.37 -13.27 14.31
C ILE A 378 17.92 -13.24 14.79
N LEU A 379 16.97 -13.48 13.88
CA LEU A 379 15.56 -13.53 14.22
C LEU A 379 15.25 -14.69 15.17
N GLY A 380 15.87 -15.87 14.97
CA GLY A 380 15.72 -17.02 15.86
C GLY A 380 16.12 -16.70 17.30
N ARG A 381 17.29 -16.10 17.52
CA ARG A 381 17.73 -15.65 18.86
C ARG A 381 16.75 -14.64 19.47
N LYS A 382 16.22 -13.72 18.68
CA LYS A 382 15.28 -12.71 19.15
C LYS A 382 13.93 -13.32 19.55
N LEU A 383 13.43 -14.29 18.77
CA LEU A 383 12.20 -15.03 19.08
C LEU A 383 12.37 -15.93 20.32
N SER A 384 13.50 -16.65 20.43
CA SER A 384 13.81 -17.42 21.63
C SER A 384 13.87 -16.55 22.88
N ALA A 385 14.52 -15.38 22.81
CA ALA A 385 14.55 -14.45 23.94
C ALA A 385 13.15 -13.96 24.33
N TYR A 386 12.29 -13.70 23.37
CA TYR A 386 10.89 -13.31 23.60
C TYR A 386 10.10 -14.43 24.28
N ILE A 387 10.23 -15.69 23.82
CA ILE A 387 9.55 -16.85 24.40
C ILE A 387 10.06 -17.08 25.83
N ASN A 388 11.35 -17.03 26.06
CA ASN A 388 11.98 -17.22 27.38
C ASN A 388 11.60 -16.11 28.38
N ALA A 389 11.21 -14.91 27.88
CA ALA A 389 10.64 -13.84 28.69
C ALA A 389 9.13 -14.03 28.99
N GLY A 390 8.51 -15.14 28.57
CA GLY A 390 7.11 -15.48 28.80
C GLY A 390 6.16 -15.14 27.66
N GLY A 391 6.65 -14.63 26.54
CA GLY A 391 5.88 -14.41 25.32
C GLY A 391 5.37 -15.71 24.71
N LYS A 392 4.29 -15.63 23.94
CA LYS A 392 3.69 -16.78 23.24
C LYS A 392 3.95 -16.68 21.74
N LEU A 393 4.23 -17.81 21.12
CA LEU A 393 4.46 -17.90 19.67
C LEU A 393 3.47 -18.89 19.04
N LEU A 394 2.86 -18.49 17.95
CA LEU A 394 2.11 -19.35 17.04
C LEU A 394 2.82 -19.33 15.68
N ALA A 395 3.25 -20.49 15.21
CA ALA A 395 3.79 -20.65 13.87
C ALA A 395 2.94 -21.65 13.09
N SER A 396 2.62 -21.34 11.85
CA SER A 396 1.89 -22.22 10.96
C SER A 396 2.74 -22.65 9.77
N TYR A 397 2.40 -23.81 9.21
CA TYR A 397 3.00 -24.43 8.02
C TYR A 397 4.53 -24.48 8.07
N GLN A 398 5.24 -23.69 7.26
CA GLN A 398 6.70 -23.67 7.18
C GLN A 398 7.36 -22.51 7.94
N SER A 399 6.56 -21.70 8.64
CA SER A 399 7.12 -20.61 9.45
C SER A 399 8.04 -21.11 10.54
N GLY A 400 9.17 -20.47 10.66
CA GLY A 400 10.22 -20.86 11.61
C GLY A 400 11.36 -21.71 11.01
N LEU A 401 11.19 -22.18 9.76
CA LEU A 401 12.28 -22.84 9.02
C LEU A 401 13.35 -21.82 8.60
N ASP A 402 14.56 -22.31 8.40
CA ASP A 402 15.60 -21.54 7.71
C ASP A 402 15.20 -21.28 6.23
N LYS A 403 15.91 -20.36 5.57
CA LYS A 403 15.63 -19.98 4.17
C LYS A 403 15.75 -21.14 3.16
N ASP A 404 16.49 -22.19 3.51
CA ASP A 404 16.74 -23.37 2.66
C ASP A 404 15.79 -24.53 3.01
N HIS A 405 14.81 -24.30 3.90
CA HIS A 405 13.81 -25.24 4.39
C HIS A 405 14.42 -26.55 4.92
N GLN A 406 15.52 -26.47 5.68
CA GLN A 406 16.20 -27.66 6.22
C GLN A 406 15.84 -27.94 7.67
N LYS A 407 15.62 -26.92 8.49
CA LYS A 407 15.35 -27.06 9.92
C LYS A 407 14.62 -25.85 10.50
N PHE A 408 13.89 -26.09 11.58
CA PHE A 408 13.37 -24.98 12.40
C PHE A 408 14.51 -24.29 13.16
N MET A 409 14.47 -22.96 13.15
CA MET A 409 15.47 -22.10 13.78
C MET A 409 15.09 -21.66 15.20
N ILE A 410 13.96 -22.12 15.70
CA ILE A 410 13.39 -21.79 17.02
C ILE A 410 13.28 -23.09 17.79
N SER A 411 14.21 -23.35 18.73
CA SER A 411 14.25 -24.60 19.50
C SER A 411 13.02 -24.83 20.36
N GLU A 412 12.41 -23.74 20.83
CA GLU A 412 11.21 -23.75 21.69
C GLU A 412 9.96 -24.27 20.99
N LEU A 413 9.97 -24.41 19.66
CA LEU A 413 8.88 -25.11 18.93
C LEU A 413 8.85 -26.62 19.25
N ALA A 414 9.97 -27.17 19.75
CA ALA A 414 10.13 -28.56 20.15
C ALA A 414 9.75 -29.60 19.08
N VAL A 415 10.04 -29.30 17.81
CA VAL A 415 9.78 -30.17 16.68
C VAL A 415 10.97 -30.22 15.73
N LYS A 416 11.14 -31.35 15.03
CA LYS A 416 12.05 -31.50 13.90
C LYS A 416 11.27 -31.46 12.60
N TYR A 417 11.81 -30.79 11.61
CA TYR A 417 11.29 -30.82 10.24
C TYR A 417 11.69 -32.12 9.54
N LEU A 418 10.72 -32.81 8.94
CA LEU A 418 10.94 -34.05 8.20
C LEU A 418 10.62 -33.90 6.70
N GLY A 419 10.13 -32.72 6.28
CA GLY A 419 9.72 -32.46 4.90
C GLY A 419 8.26 -32.07 4.78
N ASP A 420 7.78 -32.06 3.56
CA ASP A 420 6.37 -31.84 3.28
C ASP A 420 5.52 -33.06 3.68
N ALA A 421 4.29 -32.83 4.12
CA ALA A 421 3.34 -33.91 4.32
C ALA A 421 3.19 -34.75 3.04
N PRO A 422 3.10 -36.09 3.15
CA PRO A 422 3.09 -36.95 1.96
C PRO A 422 1.78 -36.86 1.15
N TYR A 423 0.71 -36.33 1.76
CA TYR A 423 -0.63 -36.28 1.17
C TYR A 423 -1.15 -34.86 1.12
N SER A 424 -2.00 -34.57 0.12
CA SER A 424 -2.84 -33.38 -0.02
C SER A 424 -4.00 -33.74 -0.96
N PRO A 425 -5.24 -33.67 -0.47
CA PRO A 425 -5.65 -33.33 0.89
C PRO A 425 -5.29 -34.42 1.93
N ASP A 426 -5.25 -34.01 3.19
CA ASP A 426 -5.31 -34.87 4.35
C ASP A 426 -6.46 -34.43 5.29
N PHE A 427 -6.61 -35.05 6.46
CA PHE A 427 -7.76 -34.81 7.31
C PHE A 427 -7.35 -34.65 8.77
N ILE A 428 -8.16 -33.93 9.51
CA ILE A 428 -8.12 -33.88 10.98
C ILE A 428 -9.48 -34.27 11.54
N TRP A 429 -9.49 -34.93 12.72
CA TRP A 429 -10.70 -35.15 13.49
C TRP A 429 -10.57 -34.41 14.81
N PRO A 430 -11.03 -33.16 14.89
CA PRO A 430 -10.90 -32.36 16.10
C PRO A 430 -11.58 -33.02 17.29
N LYS A 431 -10.94 -33.02 18.45
CA LYS A 431 -11.46 -33.60 19.69
C LYS A 431 -11.43 -32.55 20.81
N GLU A 432 -12.22 -32.82 21.87
CA GLU A 432 -12.29 -32.00 23.07
C GLU A 432 -12.54 -30.50 22.78
N HIS A 433 -11.69 -29.65 23.31
CA HIS A 433 -11.83 -28.19 23.16
C HIS A 433 -11.66 -27.71 21.71
N LEU A 434 -10.92 -28.44 20.88
CA LEU A 434 -10.76 -28.14 19.44
C LEU A 434 -12.01 -28.46 18.61
N ALA A 435 -12.88 -29.34 19.13
CA ALA A 435 -14.10 -29.76 18.42
C ALA A 435 -15.29 -28.81 18.67
N LYS A 436 -15.16 -27.80 19.49
CA LYS A 436 -16.27 -26.91 19.86
C LYS A 436 -16.84 -26.21 18.62
N GLY A 437 -18.11 -26.51 18.31
CA GLY A 437 -18.81 -25.92 17.16
C GLY A 437 -18.56 -26.64 15.82
N LEU A 438 -17.77 -27.71 15.81
CA LEU A 438 -17.50 -28.55 14.64
C LEU A 438 -18.31 -29.84 14.70
N ALA A 439 -18.57 -30.44 13.55
CA ALA A 439 -19.15 -31.79 13.48
C ALA A 439 -18.16 -32.82 14.07
N ASP A 440 -18.67 -33.85 14.75
CA ASP A 440 -17.84 -34.98 15.22
C ASP A 440 -17.54 -35.92 14.03
N ALA A 441 -16.64 -35.46 13.16
CA ALA A 441 -16.25 -36.10 11.92
C ALA A 441 -14.85 -35.73 11.51
N GLU A 442 -14.31 -36.36 10.49
CA GLU A 442 -13.12 -35.95 9.80
C GLU A 442 -13.36 -34.65 9.00
N HIS A 443 -12.47 -33.69 9.15
CA HIS A 443 -12.48 -32.41 8.42
C HIS A 443 -11.32 -32.39 7.45
N VAL A 444 -11.58 -32.01 6.21
CA VAL A 444 -10.57 -31.96 5.15
C VAL A 444 -9.63 -30.76 5.34
N MET A 445 -8.34 -31.00 5.13
CA MET A 445 -7.30 -30.00 5.01
C MET A 445 -6.85 -30.00 3.54
N TYR A 446 -7.26 -28.97 2.79
CA TYR A 446 -7.00 -28.92 1.34
C TYR A 446 -5.54 -28.61 1.01
N ASP A 447 -4.91 -27.75 1.82
CA ASP A 447 -3.53 -27.36 1.58
C ASP A 447 -2.55 -28.37 2.15
N LYS A 448 -1.39 -28.48 1.48
CA LYS A 448 -0.34 -29.40 1.87
C LYS A 448 0.30 -28.97 3.19
N GLY A 449 0.34 -29.86 4.15
CA GLY A 449 0.95 -29.63 5.46
C GLY A 449 2.47 -29.84 5.50
N THR A 450 3.03 -29.65 6.67
CA THR A 450 4.45 -29.92 7.00
C THR A 450 4.53 -31.15 7.89
N LEU A 451 5.38 -32.11 7.52
CA LEU A 451 5.64 -33.29 8.34
C LEU A 451 6.69 -32.94 9.42
N VAL A 452 6.32 -33.16 10.67
CA VAL A 452 7.18 -32.87 11.81
C VAL A 452 7.24 -34.06 12.77
N GLU A 453 8.36 -34.18 13.46
CA GLU A 453 8.55 -35.10 14.58
C GLU A 453 8.64 -34.28 15.86
N ALA A 454 7.80 -34.58 16.85
CA ALA A 454 7.87 -33.92 18.14
C ALA A 454 9.10 -34.40 18.94
N THR A 455 9.73 -33.47 19.66
CA THR A 455 10.70 -33.81 20.69
C THR A 455 10.02 -34.17 22.03
N ASP A 456 10.75 -34.66 23.00
CA ASP A 456 10.19 -35.12 24.30
C ASP A 456 9.46 -33.99 25.10
N GLU A 457 9.70 -32.72 24.75
CA GLU A 457 9.07 -31.57 25.38
C GLU A 457 7.74 -31.15 24.70
N ALA A 458 7.42 -31.75 23.56
CA ALA A 458 6.24 -31.37 22.76
C ALA A 458 5.01 -32.16 23.19
N GLN A 459 3.86 -31.52 23.21
CA GLN A 459 2.56 -32.13 23.42
C GLN A 459 1.77 -32.16 22.11
N PHE A 460 1.35 -33.35 21.68
CA PHE A 460 0.43 -33.50 20.56
C PHE A 460 -1.00 -33.14 20.97
N VAL A 461 -1.63 -32.24 20.26
CA VAL A 461 -3.03 -31.87 20.47
C VAL A 461 -3.93 -32.58 19.49
N GLN A 462 -3.49 -32.75 18.23
CA GLN A 462 -4.25 -33.40 17.16
C GLN A 462 -3.31 -34.12 16.19
N LYS A 463 -3.75 -35.28 15.70
CA LYS A 463 -3.06 -36.02 14.64
C LYS A 463 -3.73 -35.78 13.29
N VAL A 464 -2.91 -35.74 12.26
CA VAL A 464 -3.38 -35.75 10.88
C VAL A 464 -3.75 -37.16 10.48
N ILE A 465 -4.84 -37.32 9.73
CA ILE A 465 -5.34 -38.59 9.22
C ILE A 465 -5.04 -38.61 7.71
N PRO A 466 -4.26 -39.59 7.23
CA PRO A 466 -4.00 -39.73 5.80
C PRO A 466 -5.26 -40.17 5.03
N PRO A 467 -5.34 -39.85 3.73
CA PRO A 467 -6.45 -40.33 2.91
C PRO A 467 -6.48 -41.87 2.83
N VAL A 468 -7.65 -42.43 2.76
CA VAL A 468 -7.87 -43.93 2.65
C VAL A 468 -7.44 -44.44 1.25
N PHE A 469 -7.58 -43.55 0.25
CA PHE A 469 -7.19 -43.86 -1.14
C PHE A 469 -6.19 -42.80 -1.64
N ASN A 470 -5.14 -43.27 -2.28
CA ASN A 470 -4.11 -42.43 -2.93
C ASN A 470 -4.43 -42.25 -4.42
#